data_e78a95866f81f5f65aaeb0b5aafc9b9a
#
_entry.id   e78a95866f81f5f65aaeb0b5aafc9b9a
#
_cell.length_a   1.000
_cell.length_b   1.000
_cell.length_c   1.000
_cell.angle_alpha   90.00
_cell.angle_beta   90.00
_cell.angle_gamma   90.00
#
_symmetry.space_group_name_H-M   'P 1'
#
loop_
_entity.id
_entity.type
_entity.pdbx_description
1 polymer ?
#
loop_
_entity_poly.entity_id
_entity_poly.type
_entity_poly.pdbx_seq_one_letter_code
_entity_poly.pdbx_strand_id
1 'polypeptide(L)'
;MSYLWSFAGLAIGLFGLYSWYVETYTDSPIAALWREMGGRNTRETSSSSLASPIISTGLLLLALCALISTPFSRNSTLRMFLLFVVTLGCQLIIIGFICFFPFPVPRWADARYQYMKRHGMLDKNGDPLPQFELSEEEDS
;
A
#
# COMPACT_ATOMS: atom_id res chain seq x y z
N MET A 1 18.44 -19.15 -12.48
CA MET A 1 18.05 -17.72 -12.66
C MET A 1 16.64 -17.38 -12.18
N SER A 2 15.64 -18.25 -12.31
CA SER A 2 14.24 -17.99 -11.89
C SER A 2 14.07 -17.67 -10.39
N TYR A 3 14.79 -18.32 -9.50
CA TYR A 3 14.70 -18.08 -8.06
C TYR A 3 15.14 -16.66 -7.64
N LEU A 4 16.15 -16.10 -8.32
CA LEU A 4 16.64 -14.75 -8.01
C LEU A 4 15.52 -13.70 -8.16
N TRP A 5 14.76 -13.78 -9.25
CA TRP A 5 13.63 -12.88 -9.49
C TRP A 5 12.49 -13.08 -8.49
N SER A 6 12.24 -14.31 -8.07
CA SER A 6 11.24 -14.62 -7.05
C SER A 6 11.63 -14.05 -5.69
N PHE A 7 12.89 -14.18 -5.29
CA PHE A 7 13.39 -13.58 -4.05
C PHE A 7 13.39 -12.05 -4.12
N ALA A 8 13.75 -11.45 -5.25
CA ALA A 8 13.66 -10.02 -5.44
C ALA A 8 12.21 -9.53 -5.33
N GLY A 9 11.25 -10.23 -5.95
CA GLY A 9 9.83 -9.92 -5.84
C GLY A 9 9.30 -10.01 -4.40
N LEU A 10 9.72 -11.03 -3.64
CA LEU A 10 9.40 -11.16 -2.22
C LEU A 10 9.95 -9.99 -1.40
N ALA A 11 11.23 -9.64 -1.60
CA ALA A 11 11.87 -8.55 -0.89
C ALA A 11 11.17 -7.21 -1.16
N ILE A 12 10.86 -6.92 -2.42
CA ILE A 12 10.15 -5.69 -2.83
C ILE A 12 8.74 -5.67 -2.25
N GLY A 13 7.99 -6.78 -2.34
CA GLY A 13 6.64 -6.86 -1.80
C GLY A 13 6.59 -6.70 -0.27
N LEU A 14 7.51 -7.35 0.46
CA LEU A 14 7.62 -7.18 1.91
C LEU A 14 8.03 -5.76 2.31
N PHE A 15 8.99 -5.19 1.59
CA PHE A 15 9.42 -3.80 1.82
C PHE A 15 8.27 -2.82 1.57
N GLY A 16 7.48 -3.01 0.51
CA GLY A 16 6.32 -2.18 0.22
C GLY A 16 5.23 -2.24 1.30
N LEU A 17 4.92 -3.44 1.82
CA LEU A 17 3.99 -3.61 2.94
C LEU A 17 4.53 -2.99 4.23
N TYR A 18 5.81 -3.19 4.53
CA TYR A 18 6.46 -2.61 5.69
C TYR A 18 6.44 -1.08 5.63
N SER A 19 6.80 -0.50 4.48
CA SER A 19 6.79 0.95 4.27
C SER A 19 5.39 1.54 4.46
N TRP A 20 4.37 0.90 3.88
CA TRP A 20 2.99 1.32 4.06
C TRP A 20 2.54 1.25 5.53
N TYR A 21 2.89 0.16 6.23
CA TYR A 21 2.57 0.01 7.65
C TYR A 21 3.23 1.09 8.51
N VAL A 22 4.54 1.32 8.31
CA VAL A 22 5.30 2.35 9.03
C VAL A 22 4.70 3.73 8.78
N GLU A 23 4.40 4.05 7.54
CA GLU A 23 3.81 5.31 7.13
C GLU A 23 2.43 5.56 7.74
N THR A 24 1.58 4.53 7.75
CA THR A 24 0.18 4.66 8.17
C THR A 24 0.01 4.59 9.69
N TYR A 25 0.78 3.73 10.37
CA TYR A 25 0.54 3.39 11.77
C TYR A 25 1.65 3.81 12.74
N THR A 26 2.75 4.39 12.26
CA THR A 26 3.84 4.83 13.14
C THR A 26 4.14 6.31 13.01
N ASP A 27 4.72 6.90 14.05
CA ASP A 27 5.16 8.30 14.11
C ASP A 27 6.69 8.40 14.13
N SER A 28 7.37 7.44 13.51
CA SER A 28 8.84 7.45 13.39
C SER A 28 9.31 8.58 12.47
N PRO A 29 10.54 9.09 12.63
CA PRO A 29 11.12 10.10 11.74
C PRO A 29 11.17 9.61 10.27
N ILE A 30 11.30 8.30 10.07
CA ILE A 30 11.22 7.68 8.74
C ILE A 30 9.81 7.83 8.16
N ALA A 31 8.76 7.62 8.97
CA ALA A 31 7.38 7.82 8.53
C ALA A 31 7.08 9.28 8.16
N ALA A 32 7.66 10.24 8.90
CA ALA A 32 7.57 11.66 8.57
C ALA A 32 8.22 11.96 7.22
N LEU A 33 9.44 11.46 7.00
CA LEU A 33 10.15 11.61 5.73
C LEU A 33 9.37 11.03 4.54
N TRP A 34 8.78 9.84 4.70
CA TRP A 34 7.97 9.21 3.65
C TRP A 34 6.71 10.01 3.34
N ARG A 35 6.07 10.60 4.38
CA ARG A 35 4.93 11.49 4.22
C ARG A 35 5.29 12.78 3.48
N GLU A 36 6.46 13.39 3.77
CA GLU A 36 6.97 14.56 3.06
C GLU A 36 7.30 14.25 1.60
N MET A 37 8.05 13.16 1.35
CA MET A 37 8.41 12.75 -0.02
C MET A 37 7.19 12.40 -0.88
N GLY A 38 6.09 11.98 -0.28
CA GLY A 38 4.84 11.70 -0.98
C GLY A 38 4.02 12.94 -1.40
N GLY A 39 4.52 14.15 -1.18
CA GLY A 39 3.86 15.41 -1.57
C GLY A 39 2.52 15.65 -0.88
N ARG A 40 2.38 15.28 0.39
CA ARG A 40 1.12 15.08 1.09
C ARG A 40 0.48 16.29 1.75
N ASN A 41 0.81 17.45 1.27
CA ASN A 41 0.08 18.67 1.67
C ASN A 41 -1.18 18.87 0.84
N THR A 42 -1.49 18.00 -0.11
CA THR A 42 -2.68 18.13 -0.95
C THR A 42 -3.66 16.97 -0.76
N ARG A 43 -4.95 17.28 -0.81
CA ARG A 43 -6.10 16.35 -0.77
C ARG A 43 -5.99 15.19 -1.78
N GLU A 44 -5.17 15.33 -2.80
CA GLU A 44 -5.07 14.41 -3.94
C GLU A 44 -4.19 13.19 -3.70
N THR A 45 -3.36 13.20 -2.65
CA THR A 45 -2.34 12.16 -2.41
C THR A 45 -2.80 10.99 -1.54
N SER A 46 -4.04 10.97 -1.08
CA SER A 46 -4.55 9.89 -0.24
C SER A 46 -4.69 8.56 -0.99
N SER A 47 -4.88 8.58 -2.31
CA SER A 47 -5.06 7.36 -3.11
C SER A 47 -3.79 6.50 -3.22
N SER A 48 -2.61 7.10 -3.19
CA SER A 48 -1.33 6.37 -3.23
C SER A 48 -1.10 5.50 -2.00
N SER A 49 -1.66 5.87 -0.85
CA SER A 49 -1.53 5.07 0.37
C SER A 49 -2.27 3.74 0.28
N LEU A 50 -3.30 3.63 -0.54
CA LEU A 50 -4.02 2.38 -0.80
C LEU A 50 -3.36 1.56 -1.92
N ALA A 51 -2.76 2.21 -2.91
CA ALA A 51 -2.08 1.55 -4.02
C ALA A 51 -0.90 0.69 -3.54
N SER A 52 -0.09 1.23 -2.64
CA SER A 52 1.11 0.55 -2.13
C SER A 52 0.84 -0.84 -1.53
N PRO A 53 -0.06 -1.03 -0.55
CA PRO A 53 -0.30 -2.35 0.02
C PRO A 53 -0.95 -3.32 -0.96
N ILE A 54 -1.79 -2.84 -1.88
CA ILE A 54 -2.45 -3.68 -2.89
C ILE A 54 -1.42 -4.22 -3.90
N ILE A 55 -0.56 -3.36 -4.45
CA ILE A 55 0.50 -3.76 -5.39
C ILE A 55 1.49 -4.70 -4.69
N SER A 56 1.90 -4.37 -3.47
CA SER A 56 2.85 -5.18 -2.70
C SER A 56 2.30 -6.58 -2.42
N THR A 57 1.01 -6.69 -2.08
CA THR A 57 0.34 -7.99 -1.90
C THR A 57 0.30 -8.78 -3.21
N GLY A 58 -0.02 -8.13 -4.33
CA GLY A 58 0.00 -8.75 -5.66
C GLY A 58 1.39 -9.30 -6.01
N LEU A 59 2.44 -8.51 -5.79
CA LEU A 59 3.83 -8.92 -6.02
C LEU A 59 4.24 -10.10 -5.15
N LEU A 60 3.85 -10.11 -3.86
CA LEU A 60 4.11 -11.24 -2.96
C LEU A 60 3.45 -12.53 -3.45
N LEU A 61 2.19 -12.47 -3.86
CA LEU A 61 1.48 -13.63 -4.41
C LEU A 61 2.17 -14.18 -5.65
N LEU A 62 2.58 -13.32 -6.58
CA LEU A 62 3.29 -13.73 -7.79
C LEU A 62 4.65 -14.35 -7.47
N ALA A 63 5.41 -13.75 -6.57
CA ALA A 63 6.72 -14.24 -6.16
C ALA A 63 6.64 -15.60 -5.45
N LEU A 64 5.66 -15.78 -4.55
CA LEU A 64 5.40 -17.06 -3.90
C LEU A 64 4.98 -18.15 -4.89
N CYS A 65 4.08 -17.82 -5.82
CA CYS A 65 3.68 -18.75 -6.87
C CYS A 65 4.87 -19.17 -7.75
N ALA A 66 5.76 -18.24 -8.10
CA ALA A 66 6.96 -18.55 -8.87
C ALA A 66 7.91 -19.49 -8.12
N LEU A 67 8.06 -19.32 -6.80
CA LEU A 67 8.87 -20.23 -5.97
C LEU A 67 8.28 -21.64 -5.89
N ILE A 68 6.95 -21.75 -5.69
CA ILE A 68 6.28 -23.04 -5.52
C ILE A 68 6.13 -23.78 -6.85
N SER A 69 5.93 -23.05 -7.96
CA SER A 69 5.71 -23.67 -9.28
C SER A 69 6.91 -24.49 -9.78
N THR A 70 8.12 -24.08 -9.42
CA THR A 70 9.36 -24.71 -9.91
C THR A 70 9.51 -26.18 -9.49
N PRO A 71 9.35 -26.55 -8.18
CA PRO A 71 9.49 -27.93 -7.75
C PRO A 71 8.25 -28.79 -8.01
N PHE A 72 7.04 -28.21 -8.15
CA PHE A 72 5.76 -28.95 -8.16
C PHE A 72 5.04 -28.95 -9.52
N SER A 73 5.73 -28.73 -10.62
CA SER A 73 5.16 -28.59 -11.97
C SER A 73 4.38 -29.81 -12.47
N ARG A 74 4.54 -31.01 -11.87
CA ARG A 74 3.91 -32.26 -12.30
C ARG A 74 2.50 -32.50 -11.78
N ASN A 75 2.06 -31.80 -10.75
CA ASN A 75 0.71 -31.98 -10.17
C ASN A 75 -0.30 -31.06 -10.86
N SER A 76 -1.26 -31.64 -11.58
CA SER A 76 -2.29 -30.87 -12.34
C SER A 76 -3.19 -30.01 -11.43
N THR A 77 -3.59 -30.53 -10.28
CA THR A 77 -4.46 -29.80 -9.32
C THR A 77 -3.73 -28.60 -8.74
N LEU A 78 -2.47 -28.79 -8.33
CA LEU A 78 -1.65 -27.71 -7.82
C LEU A 78 -1.40 -26.65 -8.89
N ARG A 79 -1.19 -27.06 -10.14
CA ARG A 79 -1.02 -26.13 -11.26
C ARG A 79 -2.25 -25.25 -11.48
N MET A 80 -3.45 -25.81 -11.41
CA MET A 80 -4.70 -25.03 -11.52
C MET A 80 -4.84 -24.03 -10.37
N PHE A 81 -4.53 -24.44 -9.15
CA PHE A 81 -4.52 -23.55 -8.00
C PHE A 81 -3.52 -22.40 -8.14
N LEU A 82 -2.28 -22.71 -8.57
CA LEU A 82 -1.26 -21.70 -8.82
C LEU A 82 -1.67 -20.70 -9.93
N LEU A 83 -2.30 -21.17 -10.98
CA LEU A 83 -2.83 -20.30 -12.04
C LEU A 83 -3.89 -19.35 -11.49
N PHE A 84 -4.79 -19.83 -10.63
CA PHE A 84 -5.77 -18.98 -9.96
C PHE A 84 -5.10 -17.90 -9.11
N VAL A 85 -4.10 -18.26 -8.30
CA VAL A 85 -3.37 -17.31 -7.45
C VAL A 85 -2.57 -16.29 -8.28
N VAL A 86 -1.97 -16.71 -9.40
CA VAL A 86 -1.28 -15.80 -10.33
C VAL A 86 -2.27 -14.80 -10.92
N THR A 87 -3.44 -15.26 -11.35
CA THR A 87 -4.50 -14.38 -11.89
C THR A 87 -4.93 -13.36 -10.85
N LEU A 88 -5.14 -13.80 -9.62
CA LEU A 88 -5.48 -12.91 -8.49
C LEU A 88 -4.36 -11.88 -8.23
N GLY A 89 -3.10 -12.30 -8.21
CA GLY A 89 -1.95 -11.40 -8.05
C GLY A 89 -1.87 -10.34 -9.14
N CYS A 90 -2.08 -10.72 -10.40
CA CYS A 90 -2.13 -9.77 -11.52
C CYS A 90 -3.29 -8.79 -11.39
N GLN A 91 -4.48 -9.25 -11.00
CA GLN A 91 -5.65 -8.39 -10.77
C GLN A 91 -5.38 -7.37 -9.67
N LEU A 92 -4.77 -7.79 -8.55
CA LEU A 92 -4.41 -6.87 -7.46
C LEU A 92 -3.44 -5.79 -7.94
N ILE A 93 -2.45 -6.13 -8.75
CA ILE A 93 -1.52 -5.15 -9.31
C ILE A 93 -2.27 -4.14 -10.19
N ILE A 94 -3.15 -4.60 -11.07
CA ILE A 94 -3.97 -3.72 -11.93
C ILE A 94 -4.85 -2.80 -11.07
N ILE A 95 -5.54 -3.34 -10.06
CA ILE A 95 -6.36 -2.55 -9.13
C ILE A 95 -5.49 -1.53 -8.39
N GLY A 96 -4.30 -1.93 -7.94
CA GLY A 96 -3.36 -1.02 -7.29
C GLY A 96 -2.94 0.14 -8.20
N PHE A 97 -2.72 -0.10 -9.49
CA PHE A 97 -2.46 0.98 -10.46
C PHE A 97 -3.68 1.89 -10.66
N ILE A 98 -4.90 1.34 -10.65
CA ILE A 98 -6.12 2.14 -10.72
C ILE A 98 -6.26 3.03 -9.47
N CYS A 99 -5.80 2.56 -8.30
CA CYS A 99 -5.81 3.34 -7.07
C CYS A 99 -4.87 4.57 -7.08
N PHE A 100 -4.01 4.75 -8.10
CA PHE A 100 -3.29 6.02 -8.29
C PHE A 100 -4.18 7.15 -8.82
N PHE A 101 -5.37 6.84 -9.35
CA PHE A 101 -6.34 7.88 -9.69
C PHE A 101 -6.99 8.44 -8.41
N PRO A 102 -7.44 9.70 -8.40
CA PRO A 102 -8.00 10.36 -7.22
C PRO A 102 -9.36 9.79 -6.84
N PHE A 103 -9.36 8.68 -6.10
CA PHE A 103 -10.55 8.10 -5.48
C PHE A 103 -10.57 8.42 -3.99
N PRO A 104 -11.75 8.56 -3.36
CA PRO A 104 -11.86 8.69 -1.92
C PRO A 104 -11.36 7.42 -1.23
N VAL A 105 -10.30 7.56 -0.44
CA VAL A 105 -9.69 6.44 0.29
C VAL A 105 -10.48 6.18 1.59
N PRO A 106 -10.72 4.91 1.94
CA PRO A 106 -11.35 4.60 3.21
C PRO A 106 -10.45 5.03 4.39
N ARG A 107 -11.08 5.55 5.44
CA ARG A 107 -10.40 6.14 6.62
C ARG A 107 -9.35 5.23 7.28
N TRP A 108 -9.51 3.91 7.20
CA TRP A 108 -8.55 2.96 7.77
C TRP A 108 -7.23 2.86 6.98
N ALA A 109 -7.26 3.14 5.68
CA ALA A 109 -6.09 3.08 4.80
C ALA A 109 -5.45 4.46 4.57
N ASP A 110 -6.08 5.53 5.03
CA ASP A 110 -5.59 6.90 4.89
C ASP A 110 -4.57 7.21 5.99
N ALA A 111 -3.30 7.31 5.58
CA ALA A 111 -2.19 7.62 6.49
C ALA A 111 -2.38 8.98 7.18
N ARG A 112 -2.94 9.98 6.49
CA ARG A 112 -3.23 11.31 7.04
C ARG A 112 -4.31 11.24 8.11
N TYR A 113 -5.42 10.55 7.83
CA TYR A 113 -6.49 10.37 8.79
C TYR A 113 -6.00 9.66 10.06
N GLN A 114 -5.22 8.60 9.90
CA GLN A 114 -4.66 7.84 11.02
C GLN A 114 -3.70 8.69 11.85
N TYR A 115 -2.89 9.54 11.21
CA TYR A 115 -2.01 10.48 11.89
C TYR A 115 -2.82 11.50 12.72
N MET A 116 -3.80 12.17 12.10
CA MET A 116 -4.66 13.16 12.78
C MET A 116 -5.43 12.54 13.95
N LYS A 117 -5.92 11.30 13.77
CA LYS A 117 -6.61 10.56 14.83
C LYS A 117 -5.71 10.31 16.05
N ARG A 118 -4.44 9.93 15.83
CA ARG A 118 -3.48 9.68 16.93
C ARG A 118 -3.09 10.96 17.67
N HIS A 119 -3.06 12.09 16.99
CA HIS A 119 -2.66 13.38 17.57
C HIS A 119 -3.85 14.23 18.07
N GLY A 120 -5.05 13.69 18.08
CA GLY A 120 -6.23 14.37 18.58
C GLY A 120 -6.67 15.58 17.76
N MET A 121 -6.37 15.59 16.48
CA MET A 121 -6.67 16.66 15.52
C MET A 121 -8.04 16.51 14.87
N LEU A 122 -8.84 15.52 15.27
CA LEU A 122 -10.16 15.25 14.73
C LEU A 122 -11.26 15.61 15.72
N ASP A 123 -12.36 16.13 15.20
CA ASP A 123 -13.60 16.32 15.96
C ASP A 123 -14.29 14.97 16.25
N LYS A 124 -15.35 15.00 17.09
CA LYS A 124 -16.17 13.83 17.44
C LYS A 124 -16.76 13.09 16.25
N ASN A 125 -16.95 13.79 15.13
CA ASN A 125 -17.45 13.23 13.87
C ASN A 125 -16.33 12.63 13.00
N GLY A 126 -15.06 12.81 13.38
CA GLY A 126 -13.90 12.35 12.62
C GLY A 126 -13.50 13.31 11.50
N ASP A 127 -13.90 14.57 11.57
CA ASP A 127 -13.49 15.64 10.65
C ASP A 127 -12.33 16.45 11.26
N PRO A 128 -11.43 17.04 10.43
CA PRO A 128 -10.34 17.87 10.94
C PRO A 128 -10.86 19.06 11.73
N LEU A 129 -10.19 19.39 12.83
CA LEU A 129 -10.54 20.61 13.59
C LEU A 129 -10.19 21.85 12.76
N PRO A 130 -11.03 22.94 12.80
CA PRO A 130 -10.85 24.14 11.97
C PRO A 130 -9.48 24.80 12.09
N GLN A 131 -8.85 24.73 13.24
CA GLN A 131 -7.51 25.27 13.49
C GLN A 131 -6.39 24.56 12.71
N PHE A 132 -6.65 23.35 12.21
CA PHE A 132 -5.72 22.60 11.37
C PHE A 132 -6.05 22.69 9.87
N GLU A 133 -7.25 23.15 9.52
CA GLU A 133 -7.63 23.45 8.13
C GLU A 133 -6.99 24.75 7.64
N LEU A 134 -6.87 25.77 8.51
CA LEU A 134 -6.31 27.07 8.18
C LEU A 134 -4.82 27.08 7.92
N SER A 135 -4.07 26.13 8.50
CA SER A 135 -2.63 26.03 8.25
C SER A 135 -2.26 25.49 6.86
N GLU A 136 -3.21 24.93 6.13
CA GLU A 136 -3.01 24.42 4.77
C GLU A 136 -3.24 25.49 3.69
N GLU A 137 -3.98 26.54 3.99
CA GLU A 137 -4.23 27.66 3.06
C GLU A 137 -3.10 28.69 3.05
N GLU A 138 -2.28 28.77 4.11
CA GLU A 138 -1.16 29.72 4.18
C GLU A 138 0.11 29.23 3.46
N ASP A 139 0.25 27.92 3.22
CA ASP A 139 1.43 27.33 2.54
C ASP A 139 1.22 27.08 1.03
N SER A 140 0.11 27.49 0.46
CA SER A 140 -0.18 27.42 -0.96
C SER A 140 -0.11 28.82 -1.60
#